data_19aee3df6f40cef3b036ab87a7758dce
#
_entry.id   19aee3df6f40cef3b036ab87a7758dce
#
_cell.length_a   1.000
_cell.length_b   1.000
_cell.length_c   1.000
_cell.angle_alpha   90.00
_cell.angle_beta   90.00
_cell.angle_gamma   90.00
#
_symmetry.space_group_name_H-M   'P 1'
#
loop_
_entity.id
_entity.type
_entity.pdbx_description
1 polymer ?
#
loop_
_entity_poly.entity_id
_entity_poly.type
_entity_poly.pdbx_seq_one_letter_code
_entity_poly.pdbx_strand_id
1 'polypeptide(L)'
;QMCIRDRAVLGRVGDGKSSLLSAILGDMVNVHGRLSVHGQVAFFVQGGWCMGATVRDNILFGRTYDEALYRQCLYACALEPDLLVLQHGDLTEIGERGVSLSGGQRARVALARACYAMADIYLLDDPLAAVDAHVGAHLWEHVIGPRGMLRTKTRILTLNAVSYLPQCDKIVTLRKGALLEERGTFEEVMAMKGEVYRVISSLKKSESQEQQEEA
;
A
#
# COMPACT_ATOMS: atom_id res chain seq x y z
N GLN A 1 -7.41 2.19 -25.69
CA GLN A 1 -7.76 1.46 -24.45
C GLN A 1 -6.98 2.10 -23.32
N MET A 2 -7.66 2.87 -22.48
CA MET A 2 -7.04 3.48 -21.29
C MET A 2 -6.76 2.34 -20.30
N CYS A 3 -5.49 1.99 -20.10
CA CYS A 3 -5.10 1.00 -19.10
C CYS A 3 -5.34 1.61 -17.70
N ILE A 4 -6.37 1.15 -17.03
CA ILE A 4 -6.63 1.48 -15.63
C ILE A 4 -5.60 0.69 -14.82
N ARG A 5 -4.63 1.39 -14.22
CA ARG A 5 -3.52 0.78 -13.48
C ARG A 5 -3.73 0.84 -11.98
N ASP A 6 -4.38 1.90 -11.49
CA ASP A 6 -4.58 2.15 -10.06
C ASP A 6 -6.02 1.99 -9.64
N ARG A 7 -6.27 1.08 -8.70
CA ARG A 7 -7.57 0.91 -8.07
C ARG A 7 -7.45 1.05 -6.58
N ALA A 8 -8.04 2.12 -6.05
CA ALA A 8 -8.22 2.29 -4.63
C ALA A 8 -9.49 1.56 -4.18
N VAL A 9 -9.35 0.71 -3.17
CA VAL A 9 -10.44 -0.02 -2.53
C VAL A 9 -10.72 0.64 -1.18
N LEU A 10 -11.89 1.21 -1.04
CA LEU A 10 -12.36 1.85 0.19
C LEU A 10 -13.42 1.02 0.90
N GLY A 11 -13.56 1.25 2.18
CA GLY A 11 -14.56 0.60 3.03
C GLY A 11 -14.17 0.74 4.49
N ARG A 12 -15.13 0.55 5.38
CA ARG A 12 -14.89 0.57 6.83
C ARG A 12 -14.07 -0.66 7.25
N VAL A 13 -13.57 -0.64 8.48
CA VAL A 13 -13.00 -1.84 9.09
C VAL A 13 -14.07 -2.94 9.11
N GLY A 14 -13.73 -4.13 8.63
CA GLY A 14 -14.65 -5.26 8.51
C GLY A 14 -15.45 -5.34 7.21
N ASP A 15 -15.36 -4.36 6.29
CA ASP A 15 -16.10 -4.39 5.00
C ASP A 15 -15.50 -5.36 3.96
N GLY A 16 -14.42 -6.08 4.29
CA GLY A 16 -13.86 -7.12 3.43
C GLY A 16 -12.77 -6.66 2.45
N LYS A 17 -12.14 -5.50 2.70
CA LYS A 17 -11.03 -4.99 1.84
C LYS A 17 -9.90 -6.00 1.69
N SER A 18 -9.34 -6.47 2.81
CA SER A 18 -8.28 -7.49 2.83
C SER A 18 -8.76 -8.81 2.26
N SER A 19 -10.02 -9.19 2.50
CA SER A 19 -10.62 -10.39 1.91
C SER A 19 -10.69 -10.31 0.38
N LEU A 20 -10.97 -9.13 -0.18
CA LEU A 20 -10.93 -8.94 -1.64
C LEU A 20 -9.51 -9.19 -2.18
N LEU A 21 -8.48 -8.67 -1.51
CA LEU A 21 -7.09 -8.92 -1.92
C LEU A 21 -6.71 -10.39 -1.81
N SER A 22 -7.10 -11.07 -0.71
CA SER A 22 -6.91 -12.51 -0.53
C SER A 22 -7.67 -13.35 -1.59
N ALA A 23 -8.86 -12.91 -1.98
CA ALA A 23 -9.59 -13.58 -3.06
C ALA A 23 -8.86 -13.46 -4.41
N ILE A 24 -8.25 -12.29 -4.70
CA ILE A 24 -7.44 -12.09 -5.92
C ILE A 24 -6.16 -12.95 -5.88
N LEU A 25 -5.57 -13.16 -4.70
CA LEU A 25 -4.43 -14.06 -4.52
C LEU A 25 -4.79 -15.54 -4.72
N GLY A 26 -6.08 -15.89 -4.61
CA GLY A 26 -6.55 -17.28 -4.69
C GLY A 26 -6.60 -17.98 -3.32
N ASP A 27 -6.42 -17.27 -2.21
CA ASP A 27 -6.48 -17.81 -0.85
C ASP A 27 -7.91 -18.09 -0.38
N MET A 28 -8.93 -17.66 -1.16
CA MET A 28 -10.34 -17.84 -0.84
C MET A 28 -11.04 -18.77 -1.84
N VAL A 29 -11.95 -19.57 -1.34
CA VAL A 29 -12.77 -20.45 -2.18
C VAL A 29 -13.73 -19.60 -3.03
N ASN A 30 -13.64 -19.72 -4.36
CA ASN A 30 -14.56 -19.08 -5.28
C ASN A 30 -15.84 -19.91 -5.40
N VAL A 31 -16.96 -19.36 -4.92
CA VAL A 31 -18.26 -20.04 -4.97
C VAL A 31 -18.98 -19.79 -6.30
N HIS A 32 -18.86 -18.57 -6.84
CA HIS A 32 -19.48 -18.17 -8.10
C HIS A 32 -18.61 -17.19 -8.87
N GLY A 33 -18.73 -17.23 -10.20
CA GLY A 33 -18.02 -16.34 -11.10
C GLY A 33 -16.67 -16.89 -11.57
N ARG A 34 -15.93 -16.08 -12.29
CA ARG A 34 -14.57 -16.40 -12.76
C ARG A 34 -13.61 -15.29 -12.39
N LEU A 35 -12.51 -15.65 -11.76
CA LEU A 35 -11.36 -14.76 -11.55
C LEU A 35 -10.21 -15.25 -12.45
N SER A 36 -9.59 -14.33 -13.17
CA SER A 36 -8.43 -14.62 -14.00
C SER A 36 -7.36 -13.57 -13.73
N VAL A 37 -6.20 -13.99 -13.24
CA VAL A 37 -5.05 -13.15 -12.93
C VAL A 37 -3.90 -13.59 -13.83
N HIS A 38 -3.34 -12.66 -14.59
CA HIS A 38 -2.23 -12.92 -15.51
C HIS A 38 -1.02 -12.08 -15.12
N GLY A 39 0.10 -12.72 -14.88
CA GLY A 39 1.36 -12.10 -14.45
C GLY A 39 1.74 -12.45 -13.02
N GLN A 40 2.92 -11.98 -12.62
CA GLN A 40 3.41 -12.15 -11.25
C GLN A 40 2.72 -11.15 -10.31
N VAL A 41 2.35 -11.64 -9.13
CA VAL A 41 1.70 -10.83 -8.10
C VAL A 41 2.65 -10.61 -6.94
N ALA A 42 2.84 -9.37 -6.52
CA ALA A 42 3.44 -9.01 -5.25
C ALA A 42 2.35 -8.56 -4.26
N PHE A 43 2.41 -9.07 -3.05
CA PHE A 43 1.44 -8.75 -2.00
C PHE A 43 2.12 -8.09 -0.81
N PHE A 44 1.57 -6.97 -0.39
CA PHE A 44 1.92 -6.29 0.85
C PHE A 44 0.75 -6.43 1.81
N VAL A 45 0.97 -7.15 2.92
CA VAL A 45 -0.01 -7.31 4.01
C VAL A 45 0.07 -6.13 4.96
N GLN A 46 -1.06 -5.73 5.52
CA GLN A 46 -1.16 -4.64 6.48
C GLN A 46 -0.15 -4.79 7.65
N GLY A 47 0.56 -3.70 7.95
CA GLY A 47 1.60 -3.67 8.98
C GLY A 47 2.92 -4.29 8.61
N GLY A 48 3.00 -5.00 7.47
CA GLY A 48 4.19 -5.67 7.02
C GLY A 48 4.66 -6.79 7.96
N TRP A 49 5.49 -7.69 7.45
CA TRP A 49 6.17 -8.71 8.26
C TRP A 49 7.62 -8.88 7.81
N CYS A 50 8.46 -9.33 8.72
CA CYS A 50 9.85 -9.64 8.44
C CYS A 50 10.19 -11.03 9.00
N MET A 51 11.02 -11.77 8.27
CA MET A 51 11.60 -13.01 8.77
C MET A 51 12.86 -12.74 9.61
N GLY A 52 13.24 -13.70 10.45
CA GLY A 52 14.49 -13.65 11.20
C GLY A 52 15.69 -13.81 10.28
N ALA A 53 16.14 -12.70 9.68
CA ALA A 53 17.24 -12.61 8.73
C ALA A 53 17.71 -11.15 8.65
N THR A 54 18.69 -10.85 7.81
CA THR A 54 19.14 -9.46 7.61
C THR A 54 18.05 -8.60 6.96
N VAL A 55 18.15 -7.27 7.09
CA VAL A 55 17.26 -6.34 6.36
C VAL A 55 17.38 -6.61 4.86
N ARG A 56 18.61 -6.80 4.36
CA ARG A 56 18.87 -7.12 2.95
C ARG A 56 18.15 -8.39 2.51
N ASP A 57 18.29 -9.47 3.24
CA ASP A 57 17.66 -10.75 2.91
C ASP A 57 16.13 -10.65 2.93
N ASN A 58 15.58 -9.83 3.84
CA ASN A 58 14.15 -9.53 3.88
C ASN A 58 13.67 -8.81 2.64
N ILE A 59 14.46 -7.89 2.07
CA ILE A 59 14.12 -7.17 0.84
C ILE A 59 14.30 -8.06 -0.38
N LEU A 60 15.43 -8.72 -0.50
CA LEU A 60 15.74 -9.62 -1.62
C LEU A 60 14.78 -10.81 -1.71
N PHE A 61 14.43 -11.35 -0.57
CA PHE A 61 13.53 -12.50 -0.42
C PHE A 61 13.89 -13.65 -1.38
N GLY A 62 15.16 -14.03 -1.40
CA GLY A 62 15.69 -15.10 -2.23
C GLY A 62 15.96 -14.73 -3.70
N ARG A 63 15.81 -13.45 -4.08
CA ARG A 63 16.16 -12.97 -5.43
C ARG A 63 17.62 -12.58 -5.51
N THR A 64 18.15 -12.59 -6.74
CA THR A 64 19.51 -12.13 -7.02
C THR A 64 19.65 -10.64 -6.66
N TYR A 65 20.77 -10.29 -6.06
CA TYR A 65 21.09 -8.90 -5.72
C TYR A 65 21.42 -8.10 -6.97
N ASP A 66 20.65 -7.03 -7.17
CA ASP A 66 20.90 -5.96 -8.14
C ASP A 66 21.08 -4.66 -7.36
N GLU A 67 22.28 -4.11 -7.37
CA GLU A 67 22.62 -2.92 -6.57
C GLU A 67 21.79 -1.69 -6.94
N ALA A 68 21.55 -1.47 -8.22
CA ALA A 68 20.82 -0.29 -8.69
C ALA A 68 19.35 -0.34 -8.27
N LEU A 69 18.68 -1.46 -8.50
CA LEU A 69 17.31 -1.70 -8.08
C LEU A 69 17.18 -1.68 -6.55
N TYR A 70 18.14 -2.28 -5.85
CA TYR A 70 18.14 -2.33 -4.39
C TYR A 70 18.20 -0.92 -3.78
N ARG A 71 19.14 -0.10 -4.22
CA ARG A 71 19.26 1.30 -3.79
C ARG A 71 18.01 2.10 -4.11
N GLN A 72 17.43 1.90 -5.29
CA GLN A 72 16.17 2.54 -5.67
C GLN A 72 15.02 2.15 -4.71
N CYS A 73 14.93 0.87 -4.33
CA CYS A 73 13.94 0.41 -3.35
C CYS A 73 14.17 1.02 -1.97
N LEU A 74 15.43 1.11 -1.49
CA LEU A 74 15.75 1.73 -0.21
C LEU A 74 15.33 3.20 -0.17
N TYR A 75 15.70 3.96 -1.19
CA TYR A 75 15.32 5.37 -1.32
C TYR A 75 13.80 5.52 -1.38
N ALA A 76 13.14 4.81 -2.30
CA ALA A 76 11.70 4.95 -2.51
C ALA A 76 10.88 4.58 -1.27
N CYS A 77 11.36 3.61 -0.47
CA CYS A 77 10.72 3.18 0.77
C CYS A 77 11.21 3.94 2.01
N ALA A 78 11.98 5.03 1.85
CA ALA A 78 12.52 5.85 2.94
C ALA A 78 13.25 5.02 4.01
N LEU A 79 14.06 4.03 3.58
CA LEU A 79 14.81 3.15 4.48
C LEU A 79 16.24 3.63 4.75
N GLU A 80 16.79 4.51 3.92
CA GLU A 80 18.17 4.96 4.06
C GLU A 80 18.49 5.54 5.46
N PRO A 81 17.64 6.41 6.05
CA PRO A 81 17.89 6.91 7.40
C PRO A 81 17.87 5.82 8.47
N ASP A 82 17.02 4.79 8.31
CA ASP A 82 16.97 3.68 9.26
C ASP A 82 18.26 2.86 9.23
N LEU A 83 18.79 2.61 8.02
CA LEU A 83 20.01 1.83 7.85
C LEU A 83 21.23 2.53 8.44
N LEU A 84 21.26 3.86 8.48
CA LEU A 84 22.36 4.63 9.06
C LEU A 84 22.46 4.45 10.58
N VAL A 85 21.36 4.17 11.27
CA VAL A 85 21.35 3.98 12.73
C VAL A 85 21.51 2.53 13.14
N LEU A 86 21.43 1.59 12.21
CA LEU A 86 21.67 0.18 12.45
C LEU A 86 23.17 -0.14 12.44
N GLN A 87 23.62 -0.93 13.40
CA GLN A 87 25.07 -1.22 13.64
C GLN A 87 25.77 -1.78 12.40
N HIS A 88 25.08 -2.60 11.60
CA HIS A 88 25.63 -3.21 10.37
C HIS A 88 24.82 -2.79 9.13
N GLY A 89 24.13 -1.64 9.18
CA GLY A 89 23.29 -1.17 8.08
C GLY A 89 22.27 -2.24 7.66
N ASP A 90 22.19 -2.53 6.39
CA ASP A 90 21.25 -3.52 5.83
C ASP A 90 21.65 -4.99 6.08
N LEU A 91 22.86 -5.24 6.59
CA LEU A 91 23.31 -6.56 7.05
C LEU A 91 22.94 -6.82 8.52
N THR A 92 22.27 -5.89 9.19
CA THR A 92 21.76 -6.09 10.54
C THR A 92 20.67 -7.16 10.54
N GLU A 93 20.84 -8.19 11.38
CA GLU A 93 19.80 -9.19 11.62
C GLU A 93 18.61 -8.60 12.37
N ILE A 94 17.40 -8.89 11.90
CA ILE A 94 16.14 -8.43 12.48
C ILE A 94 15.22 -9.62 12.80
N GLY A 95 14.30 -9.45 13.73
CA GLY A 95 13.37 -10.49 14.17
C GLY A 95 13.63 -10.95 15.61
N GLU A 96 13.14 -12.14 15.99
CA GLU A 96 13.15 -12.60 17.38
C GLU A 96 14.55 -12.69 18.02
N ARG A 97 15.59 -12.94 17.24
CA ARG A 97 16.99 -13.06 17.70
C ARG A 97 17.86 -11.87 17.33
N GLY A 98 17.29 -10.86 16.68
CA GLY A 98 17.98 -9.68 16.20
C GLY A 98 17.36 -8.38 16.70
N VAL A 99 17.64 -7.29 16.00
CA VAL A 99 17.09 -5.98 16.32
C VAL A 99 15.59 -5.95 16.06
N SER A 100 14.82 -5.43 17.02
CA SER A 100 13.39 -5.23 16.85
C SER A 100 13.13 -3.93 16.05
N LEU A 101 12.54 -4.06 14.89
CA LEU A 101 12.08 -2.91 14.11
C LEU A 101 10.75 -2.34 14.65
N SER A 102 10.57 -1.03 14.54
CA SER A 102 9.26 -0.41 14.75
C SER A 102 8.21 -0.91 13.73
N GLY A 103 6.93 -0.70 14.00
CA GLY A 103 5.85 -1.04 13.06
C GLY A 103 6.05 -0.39 11.69
N GLY A 104 6.40 0.90 11.66
CA GLY A 104 6.67 1.64 10.43
C GLY A 104 7.91 1.16 9.68
N GLN A 105 8.97 0.79 10.40
CA GLN A 105 10.19 0.21 9.78
C GLN A 105 9.88 -1.15 9.15
N ARG A 106 9.16 -2.03 9.85
CA ARG A 106 8.73 -3.33 9.30
C ARG A 106 7.88 -3.16 8.05
N ALA A 107 6.92 -2.25 8.08
CA ALA A 107 6.07 -1.96 6.92
C ALA A 107 6.90 -1.49 5.72
N ARG A 108 7.87 -0.59 5.93
CA ARG A 108 8.74 -0.09 4.85
C ARG A 108 9.67 -1.17 4.29
N VAL A 109 10.23 -2.04 5.12
CA VAL A 109 11.02 -3.21 4.65
C VAL A 109 10.14 -4.17 3.84
N ALA A 110 8.92 -4.47 4.29
CA ALA A 110 7.98 -5.30 3.55
C ALA A 110 7.53 -4.66 2.22
N LEU A 111 7.36 -3.33 2.19
CA LEU A 111 7.05 -2.61 0.95
C LEU A 111 8.24 -2.64 -0.01
N ALA A 112 9.47 -2.45 0.48
CA ALA A 112 10.69 -2.56 -0.33
C ALA A 112 10.85 -3.97 -0.92
N ARG A 113 10.54 -5.04 -0.17
CA ARG A 113 10.45 -6.41 -0.67
C ARG A 113 9.47 -6.52 -1.83
N ALA A 114 8.27 -5.97 -1.67
CA ALA A 114 7.26 -5.98 -2.73
C ALA A 114 7.77 -5.24 -3.98
N CYS A 115 8.39 -4.07 -3.82
CA CYS A 115 8.98 -3.29 -4.90
C CYS A 115 10.10 -4.06 -5.61
N TYR A 116 11.00 -4.67 -4.84
CA TYR A 116 12.13 -5.44 -5.37
C TYR A 116 11.69 -6.70 -6.14
N ALA A 117 10.48 -7.18 -5.88
CA ALA A 117 9.89 -8.31 -6.60
C ALA A 117 9.70 -8.07 -8.10
N MET A 118 9.66 -6.81 -8.57
CA MET A 118 9.44 -6.42 -9.97
C MET A 118 8.24 -7.11 -10.61
N ALA A 119 7.18 -7.33 -9.83
CA ALA A 119 5.95 -8.00 -10.26
C ALA A 119 5.16 -7.19 -11.30
N ASP A 120 4.15 -7.81 -11.89
CA ASP A 120 3.23 -7.16 -12.85
C ASP A 120 2.04 -6.51 -12.13
N ILE A 121 1.62 -7.12 -11.03
CA ILE A 121 0.46 -6.74 -10.22
C ILE A 121 0.88 -6.58 -8.77
N TYR A 122 0.48 -5.49 -8.14
CA TYR A 122 0.73 -5.19 -6.74
C TYR A 122 -0.59 -5.12 -6.00
N LEU A 123 -0.75 -5.97 -5.00
CA LEU A 123 -1.84 -5.95 -4.04
C LEU A 123 -1.30 -5.34 -2.74
N LEU A 124 -1.78 -4.16 -2.38
CA LEU A 124 -1.24 -3.40 -1.26
C LEU A 124 -2.33 -3.18 -0.21
N ASP A 125 -2.22 -3.88 0.91
CA ASP A 125 -3.21 -3.78 2.00
C ASP A 125 -2.80 -2.69 2.99
N ASP A 126 -3.38 -1.50 2.82
CA ASP A 126 -3.19 -0.29 3.61
C ASP A 126 -1.70 0.06 3.87
N PRO A 127 -0.91 0.28 2.80
CA PRO A 127 0.54 0.40 2.88
C PRO A 127 1.01 1.65 3.63
N LEU A 128 0.12 2.60 3.90
CA LEU A 128 0.45 3.86 4.58
C LEU A 128 -0.01 3.91 6.05
N ALA A 129 -0.72 2.87 6.54
CA ALA A 129 -1.31 2.89 7.89
C ALA A 129 -0.29 2.92 9.04
N ALA A 130 0.91 2.38 8.83
CA ALA A 130 1.90 2.20 9.89
C ALA A 130 2.99 3.29 9.89
N VAL A 131 2.86 4.33 9.07
CA VAL A 131 3.85 5.40 8.92
C VAL A 131 3.24 6.76 9.20
N ASP A 132 4.08 7.71 9.63
CA ASP A 132 3.66 9.09 9.80
C ASP A 132 3.35 9.78 8.45
N ALA A 133 2.73 10.96 8.52
CA ALA A 133 2.26 11.68 7.33
C ALA A 133 3.41 12.06 6.37
N HIS A 134 4.59 12.41 6.89
CA HIS A 134 5.73 12.80 6.06
C HIS A 134 6.29 11.60 5.29
N VAL A 135 6.52 10.49 5.97
CA VAL A 135 6.94 9.23 5.35
C VAL A 135 5.86 8.72 4.41
N GLY A 136 4.58 8.80 4.79
CA GLY A 136 3.45 8.43 3.93
C GLY A 136 3.43 9.21 2.60
N ALA A 137 3.68 10.52 2.66
CA ALA A 137 3.80 11.36 1.46
C ALA A 137 4.99 10.94 0.58
N HIS A 138 6.15 10.64 1.18
CA HIS A 138 7.31 10.13 0.46
C HIS A 138 7.03 8.78 -0.22
N LEU A 139 6.41 7.82 0.49
CA LEU A 139 6.03 6.52 -0.09
C LEU A 139 5.02 6.67 -1.23
N TRP A 140 4.08 7.60 -1.10
CA TRP A 140 3.16 7.89 -2.18
C TRP A 140 3.89 8.43 -3.41
N GLU A 141 4.72 9.45 -3.23
CA GLU A 141 5.46 10.09 -4.32
C GLU A 141 6.40 9.13 -5.04
N HIS A 142 7.17 8.33 -4.28
CA HIS A 142 8.28 7.54 -4.84
C HIS A 142 7.94 6.06 -5.08
N VAL A 143 6.88 5.51 -4.50
CA VAL A 143 6.48 4.11 -4.70
C VAL A 143 5.16 4.00 -5.41
N ILE A 144 4.07 4.48 -4.79
CA ILE A 144 2.69 4.10 -5.12
C ILE A 144 2.09 5.03 -6.18
N GLY A 145 2.26 6.32 -6.02
CA GLY A 145 1.57 7.35 -6.80
C GLY A 145 1.97 7.39 -8.28
N PRO A 146 1.42 8.36 -9.03
CA PRO A 146 1.57 8.43 -10.48
C PRO A 146 3.02 8.67 -10.95
N ARG A 147 3.91 9.12 -10.06
CA ARG A 147 5.34 9.32 -10.33
C ARG A 147 6.23 8.25 -9.68
N GLY A 148 5.65 7.38 -8.86
CA GLY A 148 6.35 6.34 -8.13
C GLY A 148 6.93 5.23 -9.01
N MET A 149 7.79 4.41 -8.42
CA MET A 149 8.45 3.32 -9.14
C MET A 149 7.45 2.27 -9.69
N LEU A 150 6.27 2.15 -9.08
CA LEU A 150 5.21 1.24 -9.53
C LEU A 150 4.27 1.86 -10.58
N ARG A 151 4.51 3.08 -11.08
CA ARG A 151 3.62 3.83 -11.98
C ARG A 151 3.19 3.10 -13.25
N THR A 152 4.00 2.16 -13.75
CA THR A 152 3.70 1.38 -14.96
C THR A 152 3.04 0.04 -14.65
N LYS A 153 2.82 -0.29 -13.38
CA LYS A 153 2.31 -1.57 -12.91
C LYS A 153 0.83 -1.49 -12.55
N THR A 154 0.15 -2.63 -12.54
CA THR A 154 -1.22 -2.71 -12.01
C THR A 154 -1.15 -2.69 -10.47
N ARG A 155 -1.86 -1.76 -9.85
CA ARG A 155 -1.91 -1.61 -8.38
C ARG A 155 -3.35 -1.67 -7.92
N ILE A 156 -3.63 -2.56 -6.98
CA ILE A 156 -4.90 -2.63 -6.25
C ILE A 156 -4.53 -2.40 -4.79
N LEU A 157 -4.98 -1.29 -4.24
CA LEU A 157 -4.58 -0.88 -2.91
C LEU A 157 -5.81 -0.55 -2.05
N THR A 158 -5.82 -1.04 -0.83
CA THR A 158 -6.75 -0.54 0.16
C THR A 158 -6.17 0.74 0.76
N LEU A 159 -6.99 1.76 0.94
CA LEU A 159 -6.57 3.04 1.50
C LEU A 159 -7.56 3.50 2.56
N ASN A 160 -7.01 3.99 3.67
CA ASN A 160 -7.75 4.79 4.64
C ASN A 160 -7.43 6.30 4.48
N ALA A 161 -6.30 6.65 3.86
CA ALA A 161 -5.90 8.03 3.59
C ALA A 161 -6.60 8.58 2.34
N VAL A 162 -7.69 9.31 2.55
CA VAL A 162 -8.54 9.84 1.47
C VAL A 162 -7.90 10.94 0.64
N SER A 163 -6.84 11.58 1.14
CA SER A 163 -6.09 12.65 0.45
C SER A 163 -5.45 12.19 -0.87
N TYR A 164 -5.17 10.90 -1.01
CA TYR A 164 -4.55 10.33 -2.20
C TYR A 164 -5.56 9.85 -3.26
N LEU A 165 -6.84 9.77 -2.93
CA LEU A 165 -7.89 9.26 -3.84
C LEU A 165 -8.01 10.02 -5.17
N PRO A 166 -7.86 11.37 -5.21
CA PRO A 166 -7.90 12.11 -6.47
C PRO A 166 -6.83 11.69 -7.49
N GLN A 167 -5.76 11.04 -7.02
CA GLN A 167 -4.64 10.59 -7.86
C GLN A 167 -4.79 9.14 -8.35
N CYS A 168 -5.83 8.42 -7.89
CA CYS A 168 -6.11 7.06 -8.31
C CYS A 168 -6.96 7.06 -9.59
N ASP A 169 -6.68 6.13 -10.51
CA ASP A 169 -7.43 5.99 -11.76
C ASP A 169 -8.89 5.61 -11.51
N LYS A 170 -9.12 4.72 -10.55
CA LYS A 170 -10.45 4.27 -10.15
C LYS A 170 -10.55 4.01 -8.65
N ILE A 171 -11.72 4.30 -8.14
CA ILE A 171 -12.12 4.03 -6.77
C ILE A 171 -13.22 2.99 -6.78
N VAL A 172 -13.14 2.06 -5.85
CA VAL A 172 -14.11 1.00 -5.61
C VAL A 172 -14.46 0.99 -4.14
N THR A 173 -15.74 1.02 -3.80
CA THR A 173 -16.20 1.00 -2.41
C THR A 173 -16.81 -0.34 -2.07
N LEU A 174 -16.35 -0.91 -0.95
CA LEU A 174 -16.92 -2.13 -0.36
C LEU A 174 -17.79 -1.77 0.83
N ARG A 175 -18.89 -2.51 1.01
CA ARG A 175 -19.74 -2.44 2.17
C ARG A 175 -20.24 -3.82 2.56
N LYS A 176 -20.20 -4.15 3.87
CA LYS A 176 -20.75 -5.37 4.48
C LYS A 176 -20.46 -6.66 3.69
N GLY A 177 -19.20 -6.91 3.44
CA GLY A 177 -18.77 -8.23 2.91
C GLY A 177 -18.90 -8.40 1.40
N ALA A 178 -18.81 -7.31 0.60
CA ALA A 178 -18.48 -7.43 -0.82
C ALA A 178 -19.42 -6.79 -1.85
N LEU A 179 -20.47 -6.13 -1.49
CA LEU A 179 -21.21 -5.35 -2.49
C LEU A 179 -20.44 -4.10 -2.87
N LEU A 180 -20.03 -4.04 -4.13
CA LEU A 180 -19.47 -2.86 -4.76
C LEU A 180 -20.61 -1.84 -4.95
N GLU A 181 -20.73 -0.86 -4.04
CA GLU A 181 -21.78 0.15 -4.13
C GLU A 181 -21.40 1.29 -5.05
N GLU A 182 -20.14 1.75 -4.98
CA GLU A 182 -19.65 2.89 -5.75
C GLU A 182 -18.39 2.49 -6.51
N ARG A 183 -18.31 2.86 -7.78
CA ARG A 183 -17.15 2.63 -8.62
C ARG A 183 -17.01 3.73 -9.68
N GLY A 184 -15.80 4.21 -9.89
CA GLY A 184 -15.53 5.23 -10.90
C GLY A 184 -14.25 6.00 -10.62
N THR A 185 -14.04 7.09 -11.33
CA THR A 185 -13.03 8.10 -11.00
C THR A 185 -13.40 8.82 -9.71
N PHE A 186 -12.46 9.55 -9.14
CA PHE A 186 -12.75 10.35 -7.94
C PHE A 186 -13.93 11.31 -8.15
N GLU A 187 -14.00 11.97 -9.29
CA GLU A 187 -15.05 12.93 -9.64
C GLU A 187 -16.41 12.23 -9.77
N GLU A 188 -16.46 11.08 -10.45
CA GLU A 188 -17.68 10.28 -10.60
C GLU A 188 -18.21 9.82 -9.24
N VAL A 189 -17.34 9.30 -8.37
CA VAL A 189 -17.73 8.80 -7.04
C VAL A 189 -18.18 9.95 -6.13
N MET A 190 -17.53 11.13 -6.21
CA MET A 190 -17.94 12.31 -5.47
C MET A 190 -19.30 12.83 -5.94
N ALA A 191 -19.58 12.76 -7.25
CA ALA A 191 -20.88 13.19 -7.82
C ALA A 191 -22.04 12.28 -7.37
N MET A 192 -21.80 11.01 -7.06
CA MET A 192 -22.81 10.08 -6.53
C MET A 192 -23.30 10.46 -5.14
N LYS A 193 -22.58 11.33 -4.40
CA LYS A 193 -22.89 11.74 -3.01
C LYS A 193 -23.13 10.57 -2.05
N GLY A 194 -22.47 9.44 -2.31
CA GLY A 194 -22.58 8.20 -1.54
C GLY A 194 -21.69 8.16 -0.29
N GLU A 195 -21.25 6.99 0.10
CA GLU A 195 -20.45 6.77 1.31
C GLU A 195 -19.09 7.48 1.25
N VAL A 196 -18.39 7.41 0.11
CA VAL A 196 -17.10 8.10 -0.09
C VAL A 196 -17.22 9.59 0.10
N TYR A 197 -18.26 10.19 -0.49
CA TYR A 197 -18.54 11.62 -0.32
C TYR A 197 -18.73 11.99 1.16
N ARG A 198 -19.50 11.18 1.92
CA ARG A 198 -19.74 11.40 3.35
C ARG A 198 -18.46 11.32 4.16
N VAL A 199 -17.63 10.30 3.92
CA VAL A 199 -16.35 10.09 4.61
C VAL A 199 -15.41 11.28 4.34
N ILE A 200 -15.21 11.64 3.08
CA ILE A 200 -14.34 12.76 2.69
C ILE A 200 -14.86 14.09 3.26
N SER A 201 -16.17 14.30 3.21
CA SER A 201 -16.76 15.53 3.73
C SER A 201 -16.64 15.65 5.24
N SER A 202 -16.70 14.53 5.98
CA SER A 202 -16.49 14.53 7.44
C SER A 202 -15.04 14.82 7.81
N LEU A 203 -14.08 14.25 7.09
CA LEU A 203 -12.65 14.47 7.34
C LEU A 203 -12.24 15.92 7.05
N LYS A 204 -12.70 16.51 5.94
CA LYS A 204 -12.43 17.91 5.65
C LYS A 204 -12.99 18.87 6.70
N LYS A 205 -14.09 18.50 7.35
CA LYS A 205 -14.63 19.31 8.45
C LYS A 205 -13.79 19.24 9.72
N SER A 206 -13.26 18.04 10.08
CA SER A 206 -12.37 17.90 11.22
C SER A 206 -11.04 18.63 11.02
N GLU A 207 -10.41 18.49 9.85
CA GLU A 207 -9.18 19.23 9.51
C GLU A 207 -9.36 20.76 9.57
N SER A 208 -10.53 21.26 9.12
CA SER A 208 -10.85 22.70 9.17
C SER A 208 -11.12 23.19 10.60
N GLN A 209 -11.60 22.34 11.50
CA GLN A 209 -11.82 22.69 12.91
C GLN A 209 -10.50 22.70 13.69
N GLU A 210 -9.62 21.74 13.47
CA GLU A 210 -8.29 21.70 14.08
C GLU A 210 -7.44 22.92 13.70
N GLN A 211 -7.48 23.35 12.43
CA GLN A 211 -6.79 24.56 11.98
C GLN A 211 -7.36 25.87 12.55
N GLN A 212 -8.63 25.88 12.98
CA GLN A 212 -9.24 27.02 13.62
C GLN A 212 -9.01 27.09 15.14
N GLU A 213 -8.68 25.95 15.78
CA GLU A 213 -8.33 25.87 17.19
C GLU A 213 -6.83 26.16 17.46
N GLU A 214 -5.98 25.98 16.44
CA GLU A 214 -4.54 26.29 16.52
C GLU A 214 -4.17 27.74 16.09
N ALA A 215 -5.12 28.53 15.63
CA ALA A 215 -4.92 29.91 15.18
C ALA A 215 -5.44 30.94 16.18
#